data_bf3f67f4f3ed25a03010c6f890897807
#
_entry.id   bf3f67f4f3ed25a03010c6f890897807
#
_cell.length_a   1.000
_cell.length_b   1.000
_cell.length_c   1.000
_cell.angle_alpha   90.00
_cell.angle_beta   90.00
_cell.angle_gamma   90.00
#
_symmetry.space_group_name_H-M   'P 1'
#
loop_
_entity.id
_entity.type
_entity.pdbx_description
1 polymer ?
#
loop_
_entity_poly.entity_id
_entity_poly.type
_entity_poly.pdbx_seq_one_letter_code
_entity_poly.pdbx_strand_id
1 'polypeptide(L)'
;MSNIKKFRIKSFKEKKAILKLEKISLKFDRKIILDNLNLQLNNGQILGLLGPNGVGKSTIFNLITGLIVPDFGSIFINSEKVNKYPIYQRTLRFKIGFVPQHGGFFHDLTVHENLKAIAEITIDNLSFRNEKINSLISKFELDAVRDIKA
;
A
#
# COMPACT_ATOMS: atom_id res chain seq x y z
N MET A 1 16.54 -21.83 -18.86
CA MET A 1 15.42 -21.35 -19.72
C MET A 1 14.18 -21.30 -18.83
N SER A 2 13.81 -20.13 -18.35
CA SER A 2 12.67 -19.97 -17.45
C SER A 2 11.44 -19.54 -18.25
N ASN A 3 10.43 -20.41 -18.30
CA ASN A 3 9.13 -20.14 -18.89
C ASN A 3 8.35 -19.14 -18.02
N ILE A 4 8.46 -17.85 -18.31
CA ILE A 4 7.56 -16.83 -17.76
C ILE A 4 6.28 -16.87 -18.62
N LYS A 5 5.22 -17.46 -18.08
CA LYS A 5 3.90 -17.42 -18.72
C LYS A 5 3.38 -15.98 -18.76
N LYS A 6 3.30 -15.40 -19.96
CA LYS A 6 2.66 -14.11 -20.21
C LYS A 6 1.15 -14.21 -19.95
N PHE A 7 0.65 -13.50 -18.96
CA PHE A 7 -0.78 -13.33 -18.78
C PHE A 7 -1.34 -12.34 -19.80
N ARG A 8 -2.37 -12.76 -20.55
CA ARG A 8 -3.08 -11.94 -21.53
C ARG A 8 -4.29 -11.33 -20.82
N ILE A 9 -4.24 -10.04 -20.51
CA ILE A 9 -5.38 -9.28 -19.97
C ILE A 9 -6.23 -8.78 -21.13
N LYS A 10 -7.53 -9.15 -21.17
CA LYS A 10 -8.49 -8.59 -22.12
C LYS A 10 -8.70 -7.11 -21.84
N SER A 11 -8.56 -6.28 -22.89
CA SER A 11 -8.78 -4.85 -22.88
C SER A 11 -10.25 -4.51 -22.54
N PHE A 12 -10.46 -3.87 -21.40
CA PHE A 12 -11.67 -3.06 -21.12
C PHE A 12 -11.30 -1.59 -21.32
N LYS A 13 -12.31 -0.75 -21.73
CA LYS A 13 -12.21 0.72 -21.97
C LYS A 13 -11.10 1.36 -21.13
N GLU A 14 -10.29 2.22 -21.73
CA GLU A 14 -9.16 2.92 -21.08
C GLU A 14 -9.58 3.57 -19.76
N LYS A 15 -9.52 2.81 -18.68
CA LYS A 15 -9.64 3.35 -17.34
C LYS A 15 -8.32 4.01 -16.99
N LYS A 16 -8.34 5.25 -16.52
CA LYS A 16 -7.16 5.99 -16.10
C LYS A 16 -6.35 5.16 -15.10
N ALA A 17 -5.08 4.91 -15.42
CA ALA A 17 -4.16 4.22 -14.52
C ALA A 17 -3.94 5.06 -13.27
N ILE A 18 -4.18 4.47 -12.09
CA ILE A 18 -3.91 5.10 -10.79
C ILE A 18 -2.52 4.73 -10.26
N LEU A 19 -2.00 3.57 -10.68
CA LEU A 19 -0.66 3.11 -10.35
C LEU A 19 -0.02 2.49 -11.59
N LYS A 20 1.24 2.86 -11.85
CA LYS A 20 2.02 2.28 -12.94
C LYS A 20 3.47 2.10 -12.51
N LEU A 21 4.00 0.93 -12.69
CA LEU A 21 5.41 0.60 -12.56
C LEU A 21 5.94 0.34 -13.97
N GLU A 22 7.01 1.03 -14.35
CA GLU A 22 7.62 0.90 -15.68
C GLU A 22 9.07 0.49 -15.55
N LYS A 23 9.41 -0.66 -16.14
CA LYS A 23 10.77 -1.20 -16.25
C LYS A 23 11.50 -1.24 -14.91
N ILE A 24 10.79 -1.60 -13.83
CA ILE A 24 11.35 -1.63 -12.50
C ILE A 24 12.34 -2.78 -12.37
N SER A 25 13.57 -2.43 -12.02
CA SER A 25 14.60 -3.40 -11.66
C SER A 25 15.19 -3.05 -10.29
N LEU A 26 15.44 -4.09 -9.49
CA LEU A 26 15.98 -3.96 -8.14
C LEU A 26 16.86 -5.16 -7.82
N LYS A 27 18.03 -4.87 -7.23
CA LYS A 27 18.95 -5.87 -6.70
C LYS A 27 19.16 -5.63 -5.21
N PHE A 28 19.31 -6.71 -4.46
CA PHE A 28 19.88 -6.66 -3.13
C PHE A 28 21.22 -7.42 -3.18
N ASP A 29 22.31 -6.72 -2.91
CA ASP A 29 23.67 -7.20 -3.09
C ASP A 29 23.88 -7.76 -4.51
N ARG A 30 24.11 -9.07 -4.61
CA ARG A 30 24.29 -9.77 -5.90
C ARG A 30 23.04 -10.44 -6.44
N LYS A 31 21.92 -10.39 -5.69
CA LYS A 31 20.68 -11.07 -6.05
C LYS A 31 19.71 -10.11 -6.75
N ILE A 32 19.32 -10.44 -7.96
CA ILE A 32 18.25 -9.74 -8.67
C ILE A 32 16.92 -10.16 -8.02
N ILE A 33 16.18 -9.18 -7.53
CA ILE A 33 14.84 -9.37 -6.92
C ILE A 33 13.74 -9.09 -7.95
N LEU A 34 13.91 -8.01 -8.71
CA LEU A 34 13.00 -7.63 -9.78
C LEU A 34 13.81 -7.30 -11.02
N ASP A 35 13.34 -7.76 -12.17
CA ASP A 35 13.97 -7.52 -13.46
C ASP A 35 12.93 -7.06 -14.49
N ASN A 36 13.06 -5.79 -14.92
CA ASN A 36 12.23 -5.15 -15.92
C ASN A 36 10.71 -5.32 -15.69
N LEU A 37 10.28 -5.24 -14.43
CA LEU A 37 8.88 -5.41 -14.03
C LEU A 37 8.03 -4.26 -14.57
N ASN A 38 6.94 -4.61 -15.24
CA ASN A 38 5.89 -3.68 -15.64
C ASN A 38 4.58 -4.10 -14.99
N LEU A 39 3.89 -3.16 -14.35
CA LEU A 39 2.62 -3.38 -13.67
C LEU A 39 1.75 -2.15 -13.81
N GLN A 40 0.47 -2.34 -14.04
CA GLN A 40 -0.50 -1.26 -14.09
C GLN A 40 -1.77 -1.64 -13.33
N LEU A 41 -2.26 -0.69 -12.54
CA LEU A 41 -3.55 -0.77 -11.85
C LEU A 41 -4.40 0.43 -12.25
N ASN A 42 -5.60 0.15 -12.74
CA ASN A 42 -6.54 1.20 -13.13
C ASN A 42 -7.56 1.46 -12.01
N ASN A 43 -8.20 2.62 -12.07
CA ASN A 43 -9.21 2.99 -11.08
C ASN A 43 -10.33 1.95 -10.98
N GLY A 44 -10.66 1.55 -9.75
CA GLY A 44 -11.68 0.54 -9.45
C GLY A 44 -11.27 -0.90 -9.74
N GLN A 45 -9.99 -1.18 -9.99
CA GLN A 45 -9.47 -2.53 -10.14
C GLN A 45 -8.90 -3.07 -8.83
N ILE A 46 -8.97 -4.38 -8.67
CA ILE A 46 -8.25 -5.15 -7.65
C ILE A 46 -7.18 -5.96 -8.38
N LEU A 47 -5.95 -5.91 -7.89
CA LEU A 47 -4.82 -6.66 -8.43
C LEU A 47 -4.26 -7.60 -7.36
N GLY A 48 -4.24 -8.90 -7.65
CA GLY A 48 -3.59 -9.90 -6.82
C GLY A 48 -2.17 -10.21 -7.30
N LEU A 49 -1.22 -10.20 -6.38
CA LEU A 49 0.16 -10.65 -6.63
C LEU A 49 0.32 -12.07 -6.07
N LEU A 50 0.43 -13.05 -6.95
CA LEU A 50 0.56 -14.46 -6.61
C LEU A 50 1.98 -14.96 -6.91
N GLY A 51 2.46 -15.88 -6.09
CA GLY A 51 3.79 -16.50 -6.26
C GLY A 51 4.35 -17.05 -4.96
N PRO A 52 5.43 -17.83 -4.99
CA PRO A 52 6.08 -18.41 -3.81
C PRO A 52 6.65 -17.32 -2.90
N ASN A 53 6.98 -17.72 -1.66
CA ASN A 53 7.66 -16.82 -0.72
C ASN A 53 9.06 -16.46 -1.25
N GLY A 54 9.45 -15.19 -1.02
CA GLY A 54 10.75 -14.67 -1.47
C GLY A 54 10.82 -14.25 -2.94
N VAL A 55 9.73 -14.34 -3.73
CA VAL A 55 9.73 -13.96 -5.16
C VAL A 55 9.69 -12.44 -5.40
N GLY A 56 9.61 -11.62 -4.36
CA GLY A 56 9.59 -10.16 -4.49
C GLY A 56 8.22 -9.49 -4.32
N LYS A 57 7.17 -10.22 -3.91
CA LYS A 57 5.83 -9.61 -3.69
C LYS A 57 5.87 -8.45 -2.70
N SER A 58 6.43 -8.66 -1.51
CA SER A 58 6.57 -7.60 -0.49
C SER A 58 7.45 -6.45 -0.97
N THR A 59 8.46 -6.75 -1.79
CA THR A 59 9.34 -5.75 -2.40
C THR A 59 8.57 -4.81 -3.32
N ILE A 60 7.61 -5.33 -4.10
CA ILE A 60 6.73 -4.51 -4.95
C ILE A 60 5.90 -3.54 -4.09
N PHE A 61 5.31 -4.01 -2.98
CA PHE A 61 4.58 -3.13 -2.06
C PHE A 61 5.50 -2.07 -1.43
N ASN A 62 6.70 -2.44 -1.02
CA ASN A 62 7.67 -1.49 -0.46
C ASN A 62 8.12 -0.44 -1.48
N LEU A 63 8.23 -0.79 -2.76
CA LEU A 63 8.49 0.14 -3.85
C LEU A 63 7.32 1.11 -4.08
N ILE A 64 6.07 0.60 -4.06
CA ILE A 64 4.86 1.41 -4.23
C ILE A 64 4.71 2.40 -3.07
N THR A 65 4.91 1.94 -1.84
CA THR A 65 4.79 2.79 -0.65
C THR A 65 5.96 3.78 -0.50
N GLY A 66 7.11 3.51 -1.12
CA GLY A 66 8.29 4.36 -1.06
C GLY A 66 9.22 4.05 0.11
N LEU A 67 9.08 2.86 0.73
CA LEU A 67 10.04 2.33 1.69
C LEU A 67 11.36 1.94 1.02
N ILE A 68 11.29 1.55 -0.26
CA ILE A 68 12.44 1.19 -1.09
C ILE A 68 12.38 1.99 -2.39
N VAL A 69 13.53 2.37 -2.91
CA VAL A 69 13.69 3.02 -4.21
C VAL A 69 14.22 1.98 -5.21
N PRO A 70 13.69 1.88 -6.43
CA PRO A 70 14.21 0.94 -7.42
C PRO A 70 15.56 1.43 -7.97
N ASP A 71 16.44 0.50 -8.38
CA ASP A 71 17.70 0.84 -9.07
C ASP A 71 17.41 1.45 -10.44
N PHE A 72 16.43 0.90 -11.15
CA PHE A 72 16.01 1.37 -12.46
C PHE A 72 14.49 1.38 -12.57
N GLY A 73 14.00 2.21 -13.51
CA GLY A 73 12.58 2.30 -13.83
C GLY A 73 11.87 3.45 -13.10
N SER A 74 10.57 3.53 -13.29
CA SER A 74 9.75 4.63 -12.80
C SER A 74 8.44 4.13 -12.20
N ILE A 75 8.05 4.74 -11.09
CA ILE A 75 6.79 4.50 -10.41
C ILE A 75 5.94 5.76 -10.56
N PHE A 76 4.71 5.57 -11.06
CA PHE A 76 3.73 6.64 -11.24
C PHE A 76 2.49 6.36 -10.39
N ILE A 77 2.01 7.39 -9.69
CA ILE A 77 0.74 7.38 -8.98
C ILE A 77 -0.07 8.57 -9.48
N ASN A 78 -1.28 8.32 -9.94
CA ASN A 78 -2.12 9.32 -10.60
C ASN A 78 -1.40 10.09 -11.72
N SER A 79 -0.57 9.38 -12.51
CA SER A 79 0.25 9.91 -13.60
C SER A 79 1.44 10.78 -13.15
N GLU A 80 1.70 10.92 -11.87
CA GLU A 80 2.85 11.63 -11.33
C GLU A 80 3.97 10.67 -10.96
N LYS A 81 5.21 10.96 -11.38
CA LYS A 81 6.39 10.15 -11.04
C LYS A 81 6.78 10.36 -9.58
N VAL A 82 6.75 9.26 -8.81
CA VAL A 82 6.90 9.33 -7.35
C VAL A 82 8.20 8.75 -6.80
N ASN A 83 9.16 8.38 -7.65
CA ASN A 83 10.41 7.77 -7.17
C ASN A 83 11.12 8.56 -6.06
N LYS A 84 11.07 9.91 -6.12
CA LYS A 84 11.70 10.80 -5.16
C LYS A 84 10.89 11.05 -3.88
N TYR A 85 9.62 10.65 -3.85
CA TYR A 85 8.76 10.91 -2.70
C TYR A 85 8.92 9.80 -1.66
N PRO A 86 9.31 10.16 -0.42
CA PRO A 86 9.36 9.22 0.69
C PRO A 86 7.95 8.78 1.10
N ILE A 87 7.86 7.71 1.91
CA ILE A 87 6.62 7.07 2.30
C ILE A 87 5.56 8.06 2.84
N TYR A 88 5.94 8.97 3.74
CA TYR A 88 5.00 9.92 4.35
C TYR A 88 4.38 10.87 3.32
N GLN A 89 5.15 11.32 2.32
CA GLN A 89 4.62 12.17 1.25
C GLN A 89 3.68 11.38 0.34
N ARG A 90 4.01 10.12 0.02
CA ARG A 90 3.12 9.29 -0.80
C ARG A 90 1.81 9.00 -0.07
N THR A 91 1.87 8.70 1.21
CA THR A 91 0.68 8.42 2.04
C THR A 91 -0.24 9.63 2.11
N LEU A 92 0.28 10.79 2.47
CA LEU A 92 -0.52 12.02 2.62
C LEU A 92 -1.04 12.56 1.27
N ARG A 93 -0.14 12.68 0.27
CA ARG A 93 -0.48 13.31 -1.01
C ARG A 93 -1.35 12.45 -1.91
N PHE A 94 -1.07 11.16 -1.97
CA PHE A 94 -1.80 10.22 -2.85
C PHE A 94 -2.81 9.36 -2.10
N LYS A 95 -2.96 9.55 -0.79
CA LYS A 95 -3.89 8.83 0.09
C LYS A 95 -3.74 7.32 -0.02
N ILE A 96 -2.50 6.84 0.04
CA ILE A 96 -2.19 5.42 0.01
C ILE A 96 -2.38 4.86 1.42
N GLY A 97 -3.28 3.89 1.59
CA GLY A 97 -3.35 3.04 2.77
C GLY A 97 -2.50 1.80 2.56
N PHE A 98 -1.76 1.41 3.58
CA PHE A 98 -0.97 0.18 3.59
C PHE A 98 -1.27 -0.62 4.85
N VAL A 99 -1.66 -1.88 4.66
CA VAL A 99 -1.84 -2.82 5.78
C VAL A 99 -0.66 -3.80 5.73
N PRO A 100 0.25 -3.76 6.71
CA PRO A 100 1.37 -4.69 6.78
C PRO A 100 0.90 -6.10 7.13
N GLN A 101 1.73 -7.12 6.84
CA GLN A 101 1.42 -8.50 7.18
C GLN A 101 1.42 -8.74 8.70
N HIS A 102 2.28 -8.02 9.42
CA HIS A 102 2.41 -8.08 10.88
C HIS A 102 2.50 -6.66 11.45
N GLY A 103 1.90 -6.43 12.60
CA GLY A 103 1.90 -5.13 13.27
C GLY A 103 0.99 -4.11 12.57
N GLY A 104 1.38 -2.85 12.62
CA GLY A 104 0.59 -1.74 12.09
C GLY A 104 -0.30 -1.10 13.16
N PHE A 105 -0.18 -1.52 14.42
CA PHE A 105 -0.85 -0.96 15.58
C PHE A 105 0.10 -0.94 16.78
N PHE A 106 -0.23 -0.15 17.78
CA PHE A 106 0.53 -0.03 19.03
C PHE A 106 0.00 -1.06 20.03
N HIS A 107 0.80 -2.07 20.33
CA HIS A 107 0.41 -3.20 21.19
C HIS A 107 0.03 -2.79 22.63
N ASP A 108 0.62 -1.71 23.15
CA ASP A 108 0.34 -1.21 24.50
C ASP A 108 -0.91 -0.34 24.59
N LEU A 109 -1.45 0.06 23.46
CA LEU A 109 -2.69 0.85 23.36
C LEU A 109 -3.90 -0.06 23.13
N THR A 110 -5.05 0.37 23.65
CA THR A 110 -6.33 -0.27 23.37
C THR A 110 -6.72 -0.08 21.90
N VAL A 111 -7.72 -0.83 21.42
CA VAL A 111 -8.28 -0.65 20.09
C VAL A 111 -8.75 0.79 19.88
N HIS A 112 -9.44 1.37 20.85
CA HIS A 112 -9.90 2.75 20.78
C HIS A 112 -8.73 3.74 20.71
N GLU A 113 -7.70 3.56 21.54
CA GLU A 113 -6.53 4.45 21.57
C GLU A 113 -5.72 4.35 20.26
N ASN A 114 -5.59 3.17 19.67
CA ASN A 114 -4.98 3.00 18.36
C ASN A 114 -5.70 3.80 17.27
N LEU A 115 -7.04 3.69 17.21
CA LEU A 115 -7.85 4.47 16.28
C LEU A 115 -7.73 5.97 16.53
N LYS A 116 -7.72 6.38 17.82
CA LYS A 116 -7.57 7.76 18.23
C LYS A 116 -6.22 8.35 17.81
N ALA A 117 -5.12 7.62 18.03
CA ALA A 117 -3.78 8.07 17.63
C ALA A 117 -3.68 8.39 16.12
N ILE A 118 -4.23 7.52 15.26
CA ILE A 118 -4.25 7.76 13.82
C ILE A 118 -5.23 8.90 13.45
N ALA A 119 -6.38 8.96 14.11
CA ALA A 119 -7.36 9.99 13.83
C ALA A 119 -6.85 11.40 14.22
N GLU A 120 -6.03 11.52 15.27
CA GLU A 120 -5.39 12.78 15.69
C GLU A 120 -4.43 13.34 14.64
N ILE A 121 -3.74 12.46 13.91
CA ILE A 121 -2.81 12.84 12.83
C ILE A 121 -3.56 13.23 11.55
N THR A 122 -4.75 12.64 11.31
CA THR A 122 -5.41 12.71 10.01
C THR A 122 -6.66 13.59 9.98
N ILE A 123 -7.22 13.94 11.14
CA ILE A 123 -8.49 14.66 11.28
C ILE A 123 -8.32 15.79 12.30
N ASP A 124 -8.34 17.04 11.84
CA ASP A 124 -8.17 18.21 12.71
C ASP A 124 -9.40 18.48 13.57
N ASN A 125 -10.62 18.30 13.03
CA ASN A 125 -11.86 18.59 13.74
C ASN A 125 -12.17 17.51 14.80
N LEU A 126 -12.20 17.88 16.08
CA LEU A 126 -12.39 16.98 17.22
C LEU A 126 -13.75 16.25 17.19
N SER A 127 -14.84 16.95 16.88
CA SER A 127 -16.17 16.35 16.82
C SER A 127 -16.25 15.28 15.74
N PHE A 128 -15.80 15.61 14.53
CA PHE A 128 -15.75 14.69 13.41
C PHE A 128 -14.81 13.50 13.67
N ARG A 129 -13.69 13.74 14.37
CA ARG A 129 -12.76 12.68 14.79
C ARG A 129 -13.45 11.63 15.67
N ASN A 130 -14.15 12.08 16.72
CA ASN A 130 -14.86 11.20 17.64
C ASN A 130 -16.00 10.43 16.95
N GLU A 131 -16.78 11.10 16.13
CA GLU A 131 -17.81 10.47 15.32
C GLU A 131 -17.23 9.39 14.42
N LYS A 132 -16.10 9.68 13.74
CA LYS A 132 -15.43 8.72 12.85
C LYS A 132 -14.90 7.51 13.59
N ILE A 133 -14.29 7.68 14.76
CA ILE A 133 -13.81 6.58 15.60
C ILE A 133 -14.97 5.67 16.00
N ASN A 134 -16.05 6.23 16.54
CA ASN A 134 -17.22 5.46 16.97
C ASN A 134 -17.86 4.73 15.78
N SER A 135 -17.98 5.40 14.62
CA SER A 135 -18.48 4.78 13.39
C SER A 135 -17.63 3.59 12.94
N LEU A 136 -16.30 3.67 13.07
CA LEU A 136 -15.41 2.56 12.71
C LEU A 136 -15.54 1.40 13.70
N ILE A 137 -15.58 1.68 15.01
CA ILE A 137 -15.77 0.67 16.05
C ILE A 137 -17.07 -0.11 15.79
N SER A 138 -18.18 0.57 15.59
CA SER A 138 -19.47 -0.07 15.30
C SER A 138 -19.45 -0.81 13.96
N LYS A 139 -18.91 -0.21 12.90
CA LYS A 139 -18.86 -0.82 11.57
C LYS A 139 -18.08 -2.13 11.52
N PHE A 140 -17.04 -2.25 12.32
CA PHE A 140 -16.18 -3.43 12.39
C PHE A 140 -16.50 -4.33 13.60
N GLU A 141 -17.62 -4.06 14.30
CA GLU A 141 -18.10 -4.85 15.44
C GLU A 141 -17.05 -5.00 16.55
N LEU A 142 -16.29 -3.90 16.80
CA LEU A 142 -15.20 -3.87 17.78
C LEU A 142 -15.64 -3.40 19.18
N ASP A 143 -16.94 -3.20 19.41
CA ASP A 143 -17.47 -2.68 20.68
C ASP A 143 -17.04 -3.51 21.89
N ALA A 144 -17.07 -4.84 21.76
CA ALA A 144 -16.70 -5.76 22.85
C ALA A 144 -15.20 -5.74 23.21
N VAL A 145 -14.34 -5.30 22.28
CA VAL A 145 -12.89 -5.26 22.45
C VAL A 145 -12.33 -3.85 22.46
N ARG A 146 -13.19 -2.84 22.50
CA ARG A 146 -12.85 -1.42 22.40
C ARG A 146 -11.72 -1.00 23.33
N ASP A 147 -11.81 -1.43 24.59
CA ASP A 147 -10.91 -1.05 25.68
C ASP A 147 -9.88 -2.14 26.01
N ILE A 148 -9.78 -3.17 25.16
CA ILE A 148 -8.77 -4.23 25.27
C ILE A 148 -7.52 -3.79 24.47
N LYS A 149 -6.33 -4.07 24.99
CA LYS A 149 -5.06 -3.86 24.29
C LYS A 149 -5.00 -4.70 23.01
N ALA A 150 -4.42 -4.11 21.96
CA ALA A 150 -4.33 -4.71 20.63
C ALA A 150 -3.24 -5.78 20.53
#